data_d8bd1028540ac6e033faebc96ca3586c
#
_entry.id   d8bd1028540ac6e033faebc96ca3586c
#
_cell.length_a   1.000
_cell.length_b   1.000
_cell.length_c   1.000
_cell.angle_alpha   90.00
_cell.angle_beta   90.00
_cell.angle_gamma   90.00
#
_symmetry.space_group_name_H-M   'P 1'
#
loop_
_entity.id
_entity.type
_entity.pdbx_description
1 polymer ?
#
loop_
_entity_poly.entity_id
_entity_poly.type
_entity_poly.pdbx_seq_one_letter_code
_entity_poly.pdbx_strand_id
1 'polypeptide(L)'
;MNNNLRGIVIDPGHGGSDPGAVSGNNFEKDYALAMSKYLYDRFRELGIPVVLTRESDLTLSPTDRVNNVLNAFGNTQDVIVLSNHLNAGRGTGAEVIYALRNEDKLANNILNNIADTGQSVRRVYQRRLTSDPTKDYYFILRNTPNTEPVIIEYGFIDNPEDYQLLQDNFQKLGEAVVKAVLEYKGIPYENELIENYIVKKGDTLYSISNKFNTTVDNIKQANNLTNNILSINQVLKIPIAKPPIDKSLYTVKKGDSLYSIAKEYNTTVNDIINLNELNTDILSIGQLLKIPSTITEEINTYTVQKGDTLYNIASINNTTVNKLKELNNLTSDILSIGQNIILPKNTDYYIVKKGDSLYSIAKQFNTTVNNLKELNNLNNNLINIGQNLKVK
;
A
#
# COMPACT_ATOMS: atom_id res chain seq x y z
N MET A 1 2.88 -14.52 -23.59
CA MET A 1 1.86 -13.45 -23.48
C MET A 1 2.58 -12.24 -22.88
N ASN A 2 2.48 -11.08 -23.51
CA ASN A 2 3.18 -9.89 -23.00
C ASN A 2 2.50 -9.41 -21.71
N ASN A 3 3.16 -9.61 -20.57
CA ASN A 3 2.71 -9.15 -19.24
C ASN A 3 2.85 -7.63 -19.08
N ASN A 4 2.52 -6.85 -20.11
CA ASN A 4 2.72 -5.42 -20.09
C ASN A 4 1.48 -4.77 -19.44
N LEU A 5 1.52 -4.53 -18.15
CA LEU A 5 0.61 -3.64 -17.42
C LEU A 5 1.39 -2.37 -17.09
N ARG A 6 1.05 -1.25 -17.73
CA ARG A 6 1.68 0.05 -17.45
C ARG A 6 1.14 0.66 -16.18
N GLY A 7 -0.15 0.49 -15.92
CA GLY A 7 -0.78 0.96 -14.70
C GLY A 7 -2.30 0.80 -14.72
N ILE A 8 -2.89 1.01 -13.56
CA ILE A 8 -4.33 0.95 -13.33
C ILE A 8 -4.83 2.34 -12.93
N VAL A 9 -5.86 2.82 -13.60
CA VAL A 9 -6.58 4.02 -13.20
C VAL A 9 -7.91 3.60 -12.60
N ILE A 10 -8.14 3.94 -11.35
CA ILE A 10 -9.41 3.65 -10.68
C ILE A 10 -10.24 4.93 -10.65
N ASP A 11 -11.45 4.82 -11.16
CA ASP A 11 -12.39 5.93 -11.25
C ASP A 11 -13.58 5.70 -10.30
N PRO A 12 -13.59 6.33 -9.10
CA PRO A 12 -14.77 6.28 -8.23
C PRO A 12 -15.93 7.01 -8.92
N GLY A 13 -17.03 6.32 -9.22
CA GLY A 13 -18.22 6.92 -9.82
C GLY A 13 -18.75 8.10 -9.00
N HIS A 14 -19.41 9.06 -9.67
CA HIS A 14 -20.07 10.20 -9.02
C HIS A 14 -19.15 11.04 -8.12
N GLY A 15 -19.68 11.75 -7.11
CA GLY A 15 -18.92 12.51 -6.11
C GLY A 15 -19.36 13.94 -5.92
N GLY A 16 -19.15 14.48 -4.72
CA GLY A 16 -19.54 15.83 -4.34
C GLY A 16 -21.04 16.05 -4.47
N SER A 17 -21.45 16.95 -5.36
CA SER A 17 -22.86 17.28 -5.62
C SER A 17 -23.62 16.21 -6.43
N ASP A 18 -22.92 15.25 -7.05
CA ASP A 18 -23.52 14.11 -7.74
C ASP A 18 -23.53 12.89 -6.81
N PRO A 19 -24.66 12.53 -6.19
CA PRO A 19 -24.73 11.41 -5.27
C PRO A 19 -24.71 10.03 -5.96
N GLY A 20 -24.93 9.99 -7.29
CA GLY A 20 -25.27 8.76 -8.01
C GLY A 20 -26.64 8.22 -7.61
N ALA A 21 -26.83 6.91 -7.66
CA ALA A 21 -28.03 6.26 -7.16
C ALA A 21 -28.16 6.43 -5.64
N VAL A 22 -29.41 6.56 -5.17
CA VAL A 22 -29.72 6.83 -3.75
C VAL A 22 -30.77 5.85 -3.25
N SER A 23 -30.54 5.23 -2.09
CA SER A 23 -31.51 4.40 -1.39
C SER A 23 -31.48 4.72 0.12
N GLY A 24 -32.52 5.42 0.61
CA GLY A 24 -32.55 5.93 1.98
C GLY A 24 -31.40 6.90 2.24
N ASN A 25 -30.54 6.59 3.18
CA ASN A 25 -29.33 7.37 3.50
C ASN A 25 -28.05 6.85 2.80
N ASN A 26 -28.19 5.91 1.90
CA ASN A 26 -27.07 5.32 1.19
C ASN A 26 -26.88 6.00 -0.17
N PHE A 27 -25.67 6.42 -0.46
CA PHE A 27 -25.31 7.08 -1.71
C PHE A 27 -24.28 6.23 -2.46
N GLU A 28 -24.50 6.05 -3.76
CA GLU A 28 -23.58 5.31 -4.63
C GLU A 28 -22.15 5.90 -4.59
N LYS A 29 -22.03 7.23 -4.59
CA LYS A 29 -20.74 7.93 -4.54
C LYS A 29 -19.86 7.50 -3.36
N ASP A 30 -20.47 7.15 -2.21
CA ASP A 30 -19.73 6.78 -0.99
C ASP A 30 -19.18 5.36 -1.10
N TYR A 31 -20.01 4.44 -1.59
CA TYR A 31 -19.55 3.07 -1.87
C TYR A 31 -18.49 3.05 -2.96
N ALA A 32 -18.72 3.76 -4.06
CA ALA A 32 -17.76 3.86 -5.17
C ALA A 32 -16.40 4.39 -4.71
N LEU A 33 -16.39 5.42 -3.85
CA LEU A 33 -15.14 5.97 -3.28
C LEU A 33 -14.46 4.99 -2.34
N ALA A 34 -15.22 4.34 -1.44
CA ALA A 34 -14.69 3.38 -0.48
C ALA A 34 -14.06 2.17 -1.20
N MET A 35 -14.78 1.58 -2.16
CA MET A 35 -14.29 0.45 -2.96
C MET A 35 -13.05 0.85 -3.78
N SER A 36 -13.07 2.02 -4.39
CA SER A 36 -11.94 2.51 -5.17
C SER A 36 -10.68 2.72 -4.33
N LYS A 37 -10.82 3.21 -3.09
CA LYS A 37 -9.70 3.32 -2.16
C LYS A 37 -9.16 1.95 -1.73
N TYR A 38 -10.06 1.00 -1.46
CA TYR A 38 -9.66 -0.36 -1.16
C TYR A 38 -8.84 -0.98 -2.30
N LEU A 39 -9.33 -0.89 -3.54
CA LEU A 39 -8.63 -1.39 -4.72
C LEU A 39 -7.27 -0.68 -4.90
N TYR A 40 -7.25 0.65 -4.72
CA TYR A 40 -6.02 1.44 -4.80
C TYR A 40 -4.96 0.94 -3.81
N ASP A 41 -5.34 0.76 -2.54
CA ASP A 41 -4.43 0.28 -1.52
C ASP A 41 -3.94 -1.14 -1.86
N ARG A 42 -4.85 -2.02 -2.31
CA ARG A 42 -4.49 -3.40 -2.67
C ARG A 42 -3.56 -3.50 -3.88
N PHE A 43 -3.85 -2.79 -4.98
CA PHE A 43 -2.92 -2.78 -6.12
C PHE A 43 -1.57 -2.17 -5.76
N ARG A 44 -1.58 -1.14 -4.95
CA ARG A 44 -0.36 -0.52 -4.45
C ARG A 44 0.45 -1.49 -3.56
N GLU A 45 -0.21 -2.24 -2.68
CA GLU A 45 0.40 -3.30 -1.89
C GLU A 45 1.01 -4.43 -2.74
N LEU A 46 0.47 -4.65 -3.92
CA LEU A 46 0.98 -5.64 -4.88
C LEU A 46 2.07 -5.09 -5.80
N GLY A 47 2.51 -3.83 -5.57
CA GLY A 47 3.52 -3.17 -6.40
C GLY A 47 3.02 -2.81 -7.80
N ILE A 48 1.70 -2.79 -8.01
CA ILE A 48 1.10 -2.41 -9.29
C ILE A 48 0.95 -0.89 -9.34
N PRO A 49 1.46 -0.21 -10.38
CA PRO A 49 1.24 1.22 -10.56
C PRO A 49 -0.25 1.54 -10.64
N VAL A 50 -0.73 2.40 -9.73
CA VAL A 50 -2.16 2.69 -9.61
C VAL A 50 -2.41 4.13 -9.18
N VAL A 51 -3.45 4.76 -9.74
CA VAL A 51 -3.93 6.09 -9.37
C VAL A 51 -5.45 6.12 -9.26
N LEU A 52 -5.97 7.09 -8.49
CA LEU A 52 -7.39 7.41 -8.39
C LEU A 52 -7.70 8.67 -9.22
N THR A 53 -8.86 8.72 -9.88
CA THR A 53 -9.32 9.97 -10.52
C THR A 53 -9.77 11.00 -9.50
N ARG A 54 -10.26 10.57 -8.32
CA ARG A 54 -10.54 11.40 -7.13
C ARG A 54 -10.23 10.62 -5.85
N GLU A 55 -9.68 11.30 -4.84
CA GLU A 55 -9.32 10.70 -3.54
C GLU A 55 -10.30 11.07 -2.41
N SER A 56 -11.23 11.98 -2.68
CA SER A 56 -12.21 12.47 -1.71
C SER A 56 -13.58 12.68 -2.36
N ASP A 57 -14.57 13.09 -1.56
CA ASP A 57 -15.91 13.38 -2.05
C ASP A 57 -15.93 14.72 -2.80
N LEU A 58 -15.43 14.70 -4.04
CA LEU A 58 -15.34 15.86 -4.95
C LEU A 58 -16.17 15.62 -6.20
N THR A 59 -16.81 16.68 -6.69
CA THR A 59 -17.44 16.69 -8.02
C THR A 59 -16.36 16.82 -9.09
N LEU A 60 -16.25 15.85 -9.97
CA LEU A 60 -15.43 15.94 -11.18
C LEU A 60 -16.33 15.99 -12.41
N SER A 61 -16.04 16.90 -13.33
CA SER A 61 -16.71 16.88 -14.63
C SER A 61 -16.30 15.63 -15.43
N PRO A 62 -17.14 15.18 -16.39
CA PRO A 62 -16.77 14.10 -17.31
C PRO A 62 -15.43 14.35 -18.02
N THR A 63 -15.14 15.58 -18.38
CA THR A 63 -13.88 15.98 -19.02
C THR A 63 -12.70 15.83 -18.07
N ASP A 64 -12.84 16.28 -16.81
CA ASP A 64 -11.76 16.15 -15.81
C ASP A 64 -11.45 14.69 -15.50
N ARG A 65 -12.48 13.83 -15.38
CA ARG A 65 -12.27 12.39 -15.19
C ARG A 65 -11.48 11.76 -16.33
N VAL A 66 -11.88 12.04 -17.57
CA VAL A 66 -11.17 11.56 -18.76
C VAL A 66 -9.73 12.07 -18.78
N ASN A 67 -9.52 13.36 -18.52
CA ASN A 67 -8.18 13.94 -18.47
C ASN A 67 -7.32 13.28 -17.37
N ASN A 68 -7.88 13.03 -16.19
CA ASN A 68 -7.18 12.33 -15.12
C ASN A 68 -6.77 10.91 -15.54
N VAL A 69 -7.64 10.19 -16.27
CA VAL A 69 -7.31 8.88 -16.82
C VAL A 69 -6.16 8.96 -17.84
N LEU A 70 -6.27 9.87 -18.82
CA LEU A 70 -5.31 9.95 -19.91
C LEU A 70 -3.93 10.48 -19.47
N ASN A 71 -3.91 11.33 -18.45
CA ASN A 71 -2.69 11.92 -17.91
C ASN A 71 -1.96 11.01 -16.93
N ALA A 72 -2.61 9.97 -16.39
CA ALA A 72 -2.02 9.09 -15.37
C ALA A 72 -0.88 8.23 -15.95
N PHE A 73 -1.20 7.38 -16.92
CA PHE A 73 -0.26 6.44 -17.53
C PHE A 73 -0.25 6.51 -19.06
N GLY A 74 -0.93 7.52 -19.64
CA GLY A 74 -1.10 7.68 -21.07
C GLY A 74 -2.29 6.90 -21.63
N ASN A 75 -2.50 7.05 -22.95
CA ASN A 75 -3.64 6.50 -23.68
C ASN A 75 -3.20 5.27 -24.48
N THR A 76 -3.01 4.13 -23.83
CA THR A 76 -2.48 2.90 -24.42
C THR A 76 -3.20 1.66 -23.85
N GLN A 77 -3.21 0.54 -24.59
CA GLN A 77 -3.92 -0.69 -24.22
C GLN A 77 -3.36 -1.41 -22.97
N ASP A 78 -2.18 -1.06 -22.54
CA ASP A 78 -1.55 -1.55 -21.32
C ASP A 78 -1.97 -0.75 -20.06
N VAL A 79 -2.91 0.20 -20.22
CA VAL A 79 -3.56 0.92 -19.11
C VAL A 79 -4.98 0.40 -18.92
N ILE A 80 -5.26 -0.16 -17.75
CA ILE A 80 -6.61 -0.59 -17.34
C ILE A 80 -7.31 0.55 -16.60
N VAL A 81 -8.60 0.76 -16.91
CA VAL A 81 -9.43 1.72 -16.18
C VAL A 81 -10.58 0.99 -15.51
N LEU A 82 -10.67 1.08 -14.18
CA LEU A 82 -11.72 0.48 -13.36
C LEU A 82 -12.64 1.58 -12.85
N SER A 83 -13.84 1.73 -13.42
CA SER A 83 -14.84 2.68 -12.96
C SER A 83 -15.83 1.96 -12.06
N ASN A 84 -15.88 2.33 -10.77
CA ASN A 84 -16.65 1.64 -9.75
C ASN A 84 -17.98 2.32 -9.50
N HIS A 85 -19.08 1.54 -9.55
CA HIS A 85 -20.45 1.99 -9.50
C HIS A 85 -21.37 1.02 -8.75
N LEU A 86 -22.58 1.49 -8.41
CA LEU A 86 -23.71 0.68 -7.99
C LEU A 86 -24.91 0.96 -8.90
N ASN A 87 -25.59 -0.10 -9.30
CA ASN A 87 -26.79 -0.01 -10.11
C ASN A 87 -28.01 0.40 -9.27
N ALA A 88 -29.08 0.81 -9.94
CA ALA A 88 -30.39 1.08 -9.35
C ALA A 88 -31.52 0.67 -10.31
N GLY A 89 -32.75 0.58 -9.80
CA GLY A 89 -33.93 0.22 -10.60
C GLY A 89 -34.54 -1.13 -10.21
N ARG A 90 -34.36 -1.54 -8.94
CA ARG A 90 -34.93 -2.75 -8.34
C ARG A 90 -34.53 -4.06 -9.04
N GLY A 91 -33.35 -4.07 -9.64
CA GLY A 91 -32.73 -5.30 -10.16
C GLY A 91 -31.96 -6.03 -9.06
N THR A 92 -31.21 -7.05 -9.44
CA THR A 92 -30.30 -7.78 -8.56
C THR A 92 -29.08 -8.25 -9.33
N GLY A 93 -27.94 -8.31 -8.64
CA GLY A 93 -26.70 -8.89 -9.14
C GLY A 93 -25.77 -7.90 -9.85
N ALA A 94 -24.50 -8.25 -9.87
CA ALA A 94 -23.45 -7.44 -10.47
C ALA A 94 -23.49 -7.46 -12.01
N GLU A 95 -23.04 -6.38 -12.61
CA GLU A 95 -22.86 -6.25 -14.07
C GLU A 95 -21.47 -5.67 -14.36
N VAL A 96 -20.89 -6.04 -15.49
CA VAL A 96 -19.67 -5.38 -15.97
C VAL A 96 -19.84 -4.90 -17.40
N ILE A 97 -19.54 -3.62 -17.63
CA ILE A 97 -19.69 -2.98 -18.93
C ILE A 97 -18.31 -2.70 -19.50
N TYR A 98 -18.06 -3.13 -20.72
CA TYR A 98 -16.77 -2.94 -21.39
C TYR A 98 -16.91 -2.14 -22.69
N ALA A 99 -15.83 -1.53 -23.14
CA ALA A 99 -15.83 -0.67 -24.34
C ALA A 99 -16.03 -1.47 -25.63
N LEU A 100 -16.71 -0.85 -26.63
CA LEU A 100 -17.00 -1.46 -27.94
C LEU A 100 -15.76 -1.97 -28.66
N ARG A 101 -14.60 -1.37 -28.42
CA ARG A 101 -13.31 -1.70 -29.03
C ARG A 101 -12.55 -2.83 -28.34
N ASN A 102 -12.94 -3.21 -27.14
CA ASN A 102 -12.26 -4.22 -26.34
C ASN A 102 -12.95 -5.58 -26.42
N GLU A 103 -12.20 -6.64 -26.14
CA GLU A 103 -12.74 -7.97 -25.90
C GLU A 103 -13.36 -8.05 -24.50
N ASP A 104 -14.24 -9.01 -24.28
CA ASP A 104 -14.97 -9.19 -23.02
C ASP A 104 -14.18 -9.93 -21.91
N LYS A 105 -12.94 -10.32 -22.19
CA LYS A 105 -12.13 -11.17 -21.29
C LYS A 105 -11.93 -10.58 -19.90
N LEU A 106 -11.51 -9.31 -19.83
CA LEU A 106 -11.33 -8.63 -18.55
C LEU A 106 -12.66 -8.54 -17.79
N ALA A 107 -13.72 -8.14 -18.49
CA ALA A 107 -15.05 -7.98 -17.92
C ALA A 107 -15.60 -9.32 -17.39
N ASN A 108 -15.44 -10.41 -18.15
CA ASN A 108 -15.84 -11.75 -17.71
C ASN A 108 -15.01 -12.24 -16.52
N ASN A 109 -13.69 -12.01 -16.50
CA ASN A 109 -12.86 -12.36 -15.35
C ASN A 109 -13.34 -11.64 -14.08
N ILE A 110 -13.65 -10.35 -14.17
CA ILE A 110 -14.16 -9.57 -13.04
C ILE A 110 -15.49 -10.14 -12.57
N LEU A 111 -16.44 -10.34 -13.47
CA LEU A 111 -17.77 -10.83 -13.11
C LEU A 111 -17.73 -12.24 -12.49
N ASN A 112 -16.90 -13.13 -13.03
CA ASN A 112 -16.75 -14.50 -12.51
C ASN A 112 -16.13 -14.50 -11.11
N ASN A 113 -15.08 -13.70 -10.87
CA ASN A 113 -14.49 -13.59 -9.55
C ASN A 113 -15.43 -12.93 -8.53
N ILE A 114 -16.28 -11.99 -8.95
CA ILE A 114 -17.36 -11.43 -8.12
C ILE A 114 -18.39 -12.53 -7.75
N ALA A 115 -18.78 -13.38 -8.70
CA ALA A 115 -19.69 -14.51 -8.44
C ALA A 115 -19.13 -15.45 -7.36
N ASP A 116 -17.84 -15.70 -7.35
CA ASP A 116 -17.16 -16.56 -6.36
C ASP A 116 -17.25 -16.00 -4.92
N THR A 117 -17.60 -14.73 -4.75
CA THR A 117 -17.83 -14.12 -3.42
C THR A 117 -19.21 -14.41 -2.85
N GLY A 118 -20.11 -14.99 -3.64
CA GLY A 118 -21.51 -15.21 -3.32
C GLY A 118 -22.44 -14.08 -3.79
N GLN A 119 -21.91 -13.03 -4.45
CA GLN A 119 -22.73 -12.01 -5.09
C GLN A 119 -23.43 -12.58 -6.31
N SER A 120 -24.70 -12.31 -6.46
CA SER A 120 -25.44 -12.62 -7.69
C SER A 120 -24.84 -11.86 -8.86
N VAL A 121 -24.83 -12.47 -10.02
CA VAL A 121 -24.31 -11.83 -11.24
C VAL A 121 -25.35 -11.84 -12.35
N ARG A 122 -25.36 -10.80 -13.17
CA ARG A 122 -26.35 -10.67 -14.26
C ARG A 122 -25.72 -10.87 -15.64
N ARG A 123 -24.76 -10.01 -16.00
CA ARG A 123 -24.20 -9.99 -17.36
C ARG A 123 -22.93 -9.17 -17.50
N VAL A 124 -22.20 -9.51 -18.53
CA VAL A 124 -21.18 -8.66 -19.16
C VAL A 124 -21.79 -8.12 -20.45
N TYR A 125 -21.66 -6.81 -20.71
CA TYR A 125 -22.25 -6.23 -21.92
C TYR A 125 -21.58 -4.95 -22.39
N GLN A 126 -21.91 -4.57 -23.62
CA GLN A 126 -21.56 -3.29 -24.22
C GLN A 126 -22.83 -2.44 -24.38
N ARG A 127 -22.72 -1.13 -24.21
CA ARG A 127 -23.84 -0.22 -24.42
C ARG A 127 -23.49 0.84 -25.44
N ARG A 128 -24.26 0.90 -26.51
CA ARG A 128 -24.05 1.84 -27.62
C ARG A 128 -24.81 3.14 -27.37
N LEU A 129 -24.21 4.26 -27.79
CA LEU A 129 -24.86 5.57 -27.76
C LEU A 129 -26.01 5.56 -28.80
N THR A 130 -27.23 5.93 -28.37
CA THR A 130 -28.42 5.88 -29.25
C THR A 130 -28.30 6.81 -30.45
N SER A 131 -27.68 7.99 -30.27
CA SER A 131 -27.47 8.97 -31.34
C SER A 131 -26.34 8.60 -32.31
N ASP A 132 -25.42 7.70 -31.91
CA ASP A 132 -24.32 7.22 -32.72
C ASP A 132 -23.90 5.82 -32.24
N PRO A 133 -24.50 4.75 -32.80
CA PRO A 133 -24.26 3.37 -32.36
C PRO A 133 -22.82 2.86 -32.58
N THR A 134 -21.97 3.61 -33.24
CA THR A 134 -20.54 3.29 -33.36
C THR A 134 -19.74 3.67 -32.11
N LYS A 135 -20.36 4.41 -31.19
CA LYS A 135 -19.73 4.93 -29.95
C LYS A 135 -20.32 4.29 -28.70
N ASP A 136 -19.46 4.17 -27.70
CA ASP A 136 -19.88 3.76 -26.34
C ASP A 136 -20.85 4.79 -25.75
N TYR A 137 -21.88 4.31 -25.05
CA TYR A 137 -22.84 5.16 -24.31
C TYR A 137 -22.14 5.94 -23.20
N TYR A 138 -21.33 5.28 -22.40
CA TYR A 138 -20.65 5.88 -21.27
C TYR A 138 -19.42 6.67 -21.71
N PHE A 139 -19.31 7.91 -21.21
CA PHE A 139 -18.24 8.81 -21.62
C PHE A 139 -16.84 8.30 -21.25
N ILE A 140 -16.71 7.61 -20.08
CA ILE A 140 -15.43 7.08 -19.62
C ILE A 140 -14.92 5.99 -20.56
N LEU A 141 -15.81 5.14 -21.10
CA LEU A 141 -15.46 4.13 -22.10
C LEU A 141 -15.16 4.79 -23.45
N ARG A 142 -15.97 5.79 -23.85
CA ARG A 142 -15.89 6.45 -25.16
C ARG A 142 -14.63 7.32 -25.32
N ASN A 143 -14.32 8.10 -24.28
CA ASN A 143 -13.33 9.18 -24.38
C ASN A 143 -11.93 8.79 -23.86
N THR A 144 -11.69 7.51 -23.56
CA THR A 144 -10.37 6.95 -23.27
C THR A 144 -9.96 5.93 -24.33
N PRO A 145 -9.78 6.36 -25.59
CA PRO A 145 -9.95 5.54 -26.79
C PRO A 145 -8.96 4.38 -26.95
N ASN A 146 -7.79 4.43 -26.35
CA ASN A 146 -6.79 3.37 -26.47
C ASN A 146 -6.50 2.62 -25.17
N THR A 147 -7.20 2.97 -24.07
CA THR A 147 -7.09 2.25 -22.79
C THR A 147 -8.02 1.04 -22.76
N GLU A 148 -7.95 0.24 -21.73
CA GLU A 148 -8.84 -0.91 -21.48
C GLU A 148 -9.79 -0.62 -20.29
N PRO A 149 -10.88 0.14 -20.52
CA PRO A 149 -11.80 0.53 -19.48
C PRO A 149 -12.94 -0.46 -19.30
N VAL A 150 -13.32 -0.64 -18.03
CA VAL A 150 -14.55 -1.32 -17.62
C VAL A 150 -15.28 -0.49 -16.58
N ILE A 151 -16.62 -0.57 -16.58
CA ILE A 151 -17.47 -0.07 -15.50
C ILE A 151 -17.97 -1.30 -14.73
N ILE A 152 -17.79 -1.29 -13.42
CA ILE A 152 -18.17 -2.39 -12.53
C ILE A 152 -19.36 -1.90 -11.70
N GLU A 153 -20.51 -2.50 -11.92
CA GLU A 153 -21.72 -2.33 -11.13
C GLU A 153 -21.79 -3.51 -10.15
N TYR A 154 -21.39 -3.29 -8.89
CA TYR A 154 -21.25 -4.38 -7.90
C TYR A 154 -22.56 -4.99 -7.47
N GLY A 155 -23.68 -4.33 -7.69
CA GLY A 155 -25.04 -4.74 -7.31
C GLY A 155 -25.96 -3.53 -7.29
N PHE A 156 -27.21 -3.73 -6.86
CA PHE A 156 -28.25 -2.70 -6.83
C PHE A 156 -28.36 -2.09 -5.44
N ILE A 157 -28.14 -0.77 -5.33
CA ILE A 157 -28.21 -0.03 -4.06
C ILE A 157 -29.61 -0.01 -3.46
N ASP A 158 -30.64 -0.12 -4.30
CA ASP A 158 -32.07 -0.14 -3.94
C ASP A 158 -32.65 -1.55 -3.80
N ASN A 159 -31.82 -2.59 -3.86
CA ASN A 159 -32.16 -3.97 -3.53
C ASN A 159 -31.55 -4.31 -2.15
N PRO A 160 -32.38 -4.60 -1.13
CA PRO A 160 -31.89 -4.85 0.22
C PRO A 160 -30.92 -6.05 0.33
N GLU A 161 -31.16 -7.12 -0.45
CA GLU A 161 -30.33 -8.33 -0.43
C GLU A 161 -28.95 -8.04 -1.06
N ASP A 162 -28.94 -7.40 -2.24
CA ASP A 162 -27.68 -6.97 -2.88
C ASP A 162 -26.90 -6.03 -1.96
N TYR A 163 -27.56 -5.01 -1.40
CA TYR A 163 -26.87 -4.02 -0.57
C TYR A 163 -26.30 -4.62 0.71
N GLN A 164 -27.01 -5.59 1.33
CA GLN A 164 -26.47 -6.31 2.49
C GLN A 164 -25.21 -7.11 2.10
N LEU A 165 -25.25 -7.83 0.97
CA LEU A 165 -24.10 -8.58 0.47
C LEU A 165 -22.91 -7.65 0.14
N LEU A 166 -23.19 -6.45 -0.44
CA LEU A 166 -22.16 -5.45 -0.73
C LEU A 166 -21.44 -4.98 0.53
N GLN A 167 -22.14 -4.88 1.67
CA GLN A 167 -21.54 -4.51 2.95
C GLN A 167 -20.80 -5.68 3.59
N ASP A 168 -21.45 -6.85 3.68
CA ASP A 168 -20.90 -8.03 4.36
C ASP A 168 -19.65 -8.59 3.65
N ASN A 169 -19.62 -8.50 2.31
CA ASN A 169 -18.56 -9.03 1.48
C ASN A 169 -17.65 -7.94 0.86
N PHE A 170 -17.70 -6.72 1.37
CA PHE A 170 -16.99 -5.57 0.79
C PHE A 170 -15.52 -5.88 0.41
N GLN A 171 -14.75 -6.40 1.36
CA GLN A 171 -13.34 -6.75 1.11
C GLN A 171 -13.19 -7.91 0.13
N LYS A 172 -14.06 -8.92 0.21
CA LYS A 172 -14.05 -10.07 -0.71
C LYS A 172 -14.32 -9.62 -2.15
N LEU A 173 -15.26 -8.69 -2.34
CA LEU A 173 -15.57 -8.10 -3.64
C LEU A 173 -14.36 -7.31 -4.19
N GLY A 174 -13.71 -6.53 -3.36
CA GLY A 174 -12.49 -5.83 -3.74
C GLY A 174 -11.38 -6.81 -4.15
N GLU A 175 -11.10 -7.83 -3.34
CA GLU A 175 -10.11 -8.87 -3.67
C GLU A 175 -10.47 -9.64 -4.95
N ALA A 176 -11.75 -9.89 -5.21
CA ALA A 176 -12.22 -10.52 -6.44
C ALA A 176 -11.84 -9.69 -7.69
N VAL A 177 -12.00 -8.37 -7.63
CA VAL A 177 -11.59 -7.48 -8.73
C VAL A 177 -10.07 -7.44 -8.88
N VAL A 178 -9.31 -7.35 -7.79
CA VAL A 178 -7.84 -7.37 -7.81
C VAL A 178 -7.34 -8.66 -8.46
N LYS A 179 -7.83 -9.81 -7.99
CA LYS A 179 -7.50 -11.12 -8.53
C LYS A 179 -7.81 -11.22 -10.03
N ALA A 180 -9.01 -10.81 -10.44
CA ALA A 180 -9.45 -10.87 -11.82
C ALA A 180 -8.54 -10.06 -12.77
N VAL A 181 -8.14 -8.86 -12.36
CA VAL A 181 -7.24 -7.99 -13.14
C VAL A 181 -5.85 -8.61 -13.26
N LEU A 182 -5.30 -9.16 -12.18
CA LEU A 182 -3.98 -9.80 -12.20
C LEU A 182 -3.98 -11.08 -13.02
N GLU A 183 -5.00 -11.94 -12.88
CA GLU A 183 -5.19 -13.13 -13.72
C GLU A 183 -5.29 -12.77 -15.20
N TYR A 184 -6.05 -11.73 -15.53
CA TYR A 184 -6.18 -11.25 -16.89
C TYR A 184 -4.83 -10.83 -17.50
N LYS A 185 -3.96 -10.21 -16.70
CA LYS A 185 -2.60 -9.82 -17.11
C LYS A 185 -1.57 -10.96 -16.97
N GLY A 186 -1.98 -12.13 -16.50
CA GLY A 186 -1.06 -13.26 -16.26
C GLY A 186 -0.06 -12.98 -15.13
N ILE A 187 -0.42 -12.07 -14.21
CA ILE A 187 0.36 -11.80 -13.01
C ILE A 187 -0.15 -12.75 -11.92
N PRO A 188 0.71 -13.54 -11.27
CA PRO A 188 0.27 -14.42 -10.18
C PRO A 188 -0.41 -13.62 -9.08
N TYR A 189 -1.65 -14.00 -8.76
CA TYR A 189 -2.36 -13.49 -7.60
C TYR A 189 -2.21 -14.50 -6.46
N GLU A 190 -1.34 -14.17 -5.52
CA GLU A 190 -1.20 -14.95 -4.29
C GLU A 190 -1.80 -14.12 -3.16
N ASN A 191 -2.99 -14.53 -2.71
CA ASN A 191 -3.69 -13.83 -1.62
C ASN A 191 -2.91 -13.94 -0.30
N GLU A 192 -2.22 -15.04 -0.11
CA GLU A 192 -1.23 -15.29 0.95
C GLU A 192 -0.17 -16.24 0.40
N LEU A 193 1.10 -15.89 0.52
CA LEU A 193 2.16 -16.88 0.39
C LEU A 193 2.03 -17.82 1.59
N ILE A 194 1.58 -19.04 1.34
CA ILE A 194 1.51 -20.07 2.39
C ILE A 194 2.71 -20.98 2.25
N GLU A 195 3.58 -20.98 3.26
CA GLU A 195 4.64 -21.98 3.39
C GLU A 195 4.20 -23.10 4.33
N ASN A 196 4.42 -24.34 3.92
CA ASN A 196 4.20 -25.49 4.80
C ASN A 196 5.41 -25.66 5.73
N TYR A 197 5.21 -25.49 7.02
CA TYR A 197 6.25 -25.64 8.03
C TYR A 197 5.99 -26.85 8.90
N ILE A 198 7.02 -27.69 9.07
CA ILE A 198 6.97 -28.85 9.97
C ILE A 198 7.50 -28.41 11.34
N VAL A 199 6.64 -28.49 12.35
CA VAL A 199 6.96 -28.13 13.74
C VAL A 199 8.09 -29.01 14.28
N LYS A 200 9.11 -28.36 14.83
CA LYS A 200 10.29 -29.01 15.43
C LYS A 200 10.22 -28.94 16.95
N LYS A 201 11.03 -29.77 17.63
CA LYS A 201 11.16 -29.72 19.09
C LYS A 201 11.62 -28.32 19.55
N GLY A 202 10.87 -27.72 20.45
CA GLY A 202 11.13 -26.37 20.97
C GLY A 202 10.42 -25.24 20.25
N ASP A 203 9.73 -25.52 19.14
CA ASP A 203 8.94 -24.50 18.43
C ASP A 203 7.70 -24.08 19.24
N THR A 204 7.37 -22.81 19.09
CA THR A 204 6.12 -22.20 19.56
C THR A 204 5.50 -21.42 18.41
N LEU A 205 4.19 -21.16 18.45
CA LEU A 205 3.55 -20.28 17.46
C LEU A 205 4.25 -18.93 17.39
N TYR A 206 4.75 -18.43 18.52
CA TYR A 206 5.48 -17.17 18.58
C TYR A 206 6.84 -17.24 17.87
N SER A 207 7.65 -18.29 18.13
CA SER A 207 8.94 -18.44 17.44
C SER A 207 8.77 -18.64 15.93
N ILE A 208 7.73 -19.39 15.53
CA ILE A 208 7.39 -19.62 14.12
C ILE A 208 6.90 -18.32 13.48
N SER A 209 6.01 -17.54 14.13
CA SER A 209 5.53 -16.28 13.58
C SER A 209 6.66 -15.28 13.34
N ASN A 210 7.59 -15.16 14.27
CA ASN A 210 8.78 -14.31 14.11
C ASN A 210 9.69 -14.79 12.96
N LYS A 211 9.90 -16.11 12.85
CA LYS A 211 10.74 -16.69 11.80
C LYS A 211 10.21 -16.35 10.39
N PHE A 212 8.89 -16.33 10.23
CA PHE A 212 8.23 -16.14 8.95
C PHE A 212 7.65 -14.72 8.77
N ASN A 213 7.99 -13.79 9.66
CA ASN A 213 7.50 -12.41 9.65
C ASN A 213 5.96 -12.32 9.51
N THR A 214 5.26 -13.12 10.29
CA THR A 214 3.80 -13.16 10.37
C THR A 214 3.34 -13.04 11.84
N THR A 215 2.05 -13.16 12.10
CA THR A 215 1.51 -13.10 13.47
C THR A 215 1.04 -14.48 13.95
N VAL A 216 1.01 -14.67 15.26
CA VAL A 216 0.45 -15.90 15.88
C VAL A 216 -1.01 -16.08 15.46
N ASP A 217 -1.78 -14.99 15.38
CA ASP A 217 -3.19 -15.04 15.00
C ASP A 217 -3.37 -15.46 13.54
N ASN A 218 -2.52 -14.98 12.62
CA ASN A 218 -2.54 -15.42 11.22
C ASN A 218 -2.25 -16.92 11.10
N ILE A 219 -1.24 -17.43 11.83
CA ILE A 219 -0.93 -18.86 11.83
C ILE A 219 -2.11 -19.65 12.39
N LYS A 220 -2.72 -19.20 13.49
CA LYS A 220 -3.88 -19.88 14.09
C LYS A 220 -5.07 -19.90 13.13
N GLN A 221 -5.36 -18.79 12.47
CA GLN A 221 -6.45 -18.69 11.51
C GLN A 221 -6.23 -19.61 10.30
N ALA A 222 -5.04 -19.58 9.70
CA ALA A 222 -4.71 -20.42 8.54
C ALA A 222 -4.77 -21.92 8.82
N ASN A 223 -4.65 -22.32 10.12
CA ASN A 223 -4.63 -23.71 10.56
C ASN A 223 -5.85 -24.11 11.42
N ASN A 224 -6.82 -23.23 11.59
CA ASN A 224 -8.00 -23.42 12.46
C ASN A 224 -7.62 -23.82 13.90
N LEU A 225 -6.53 -23.23 14.44
CA LEU A 225 -6.06 -23.53 15.79
C LEU A 225 -6.83 -22.72 16.82
N THR A 226 -7.41 -23.42 17.81
CA THR A 226 -8.15 -22.78 18.91
C THR A 226 -7.25 -22.43 20.12
N ASN A 227 -6.05 -23.01 20.19
CA ASN A 227 -5.07 -22.78 21.25
C ASN A 227 -3.65 -22.68 20.67
N ASN A 228 -2.64 -22.57 21.54
CA ASN A 228 -1.25 -22.38 21.14
C ASN A 228 -0.40 -23.67 21.22
N ILE A 229 -1.04 -24.82 21.44
CA ILE A 229 -0.33 -26.10 21.62
C ILE A 229 0.00 -26.65 20.24
N LEU A 230 1.28 -26.99 20.04
CA LEU A 230 1.81 -27.60 18.82
C LEU A 230 2.33 -29.00 19.11
N SER A 231 2.17 -29.89 18.14
CA SER A 231 2.77 -31.22 18.16
C SER A 231 4.02 -31.25 17.28
N ILE A 232 5.06 -31.93 17.72
CA ILE A 232 6.25 -32.17 16.89
C ILE A 232 5.81 -32.93 15.63
N ASN A 233 6.35 -32.54 14.47
CA ASN A 233 5.99 -33.01 13.14
C ASN A 233 4.59 -32.54 12.64
N GLN A 234 3.87 -31.71 13.38
CA GLN A 234 2.67 -31.06 12.86
C GLN A 234 3.04 -30.19 11.65
N VAL A 235 2.29 -30.32 10.56
CA VAL A 235 2.44 -29.42 9.40
C VAL A 235 1.54 -28.21 9.63
N LEU A 236 2.14 -27.04 9.64
CA LEU A 236 1.44 -25.76 9.72
C LEU A 236 1.50 -25.03 8.37
N LYS A 237 0.37 -24.54 7.94
CA LYS A 237 0.27 -23.52 6.90
C LYS A 237 0.68 -22.18 7.50
N ILE A 238 1.79 -21.64 7.09
CA ILE A 238 2.30 -20.35 7.56
C ILE A 238 1.97 -19.30 6.52
N PRO A 239 1.05 -18.38 6.81
CA PRO A 239 0.88 -17.18 6.00
C PRO A 239 2.16 -16.35 6.11
N ILE A 240 2.92 -16.29 5.01
CA ILE A 240 4.11 -15.44 4.95
C ILE A 240 3.61 -14.04 4.65
N ALA A 241 4.01 -13.06 5.46
CA ALA A 241 3.88 -11.67 5.06
C ALA A 241 4.56 -11.53 3.69
N LYS A 242 3.82 -11.00 2.70
CA LYS A 242 4.45 -10.64 1.42
C LYS A 242 5.74 -9.89 1.75
N PRO A 243 6.82 -10.11 0.97
CA PRO A 243 7.99 -9.26 1.09
C PRO A 243 7.48 -7.81 1.09
N PRO A 244 8.03 -6.94 1.96
CA PRO A 244 7.57 -5.56 2.03
C PRO A 244 7.44 -5.06 0.61
N ILE A 245 6.27 -4.50 0.31
CA ILE A 245 5.96 -3.87 -0.98
C ILE A 245 7.23 -3.18 -1.41
N ASP A 246 7.64 -3.41 -2.63
CA ASP A 246 8.71 -2.61 -3.21
C ASP A 246 8.26 -1.14 -3.12
N LYS A 247 8.56 -0.51 -1.98
CA LYS A 247 8.33 0.92 -1.74
C LYS A 247 9.11 1.78 -2.73
N SER A 248 9.76 1.14 -3.70
CA SER A 248 10.55 1.78 -4.73
C SER A 248 9.71 2.58 -5.73
N LEU A 249 8.38 2.39 -5.78
CA LEU A 249 7.52 3.15 -6.68
C LEU A 249 6.48 3.96 -5.90
N TYR A 250 6.49 5.27 -6.13
CA TYR A 250 5.54 6.23 -5.59
C TYR A 250 4.83 6.97 -6.73
N THR A 251 3.51 7.08 -6.65
CA THR A 251 2.75 7.91 -7.59
C THR A 251 2.50 9.28 -6.98
N VAL A 252 2.97 10.33 -7.64
CA VAL A 252 2.85 11.71 -7.18
C VAL A 252 1.38 12.13 -7.14
N LYS A 253 0.96 12.69 -6.00
CA LYS A 253 -0.40 13.18 -5.74
C LYS A 253 -0.46 14.71 -5.78
N LYS A 254 -1.66 15.26 -5.86
CA LYS A 254 -1.89 16.71 -5.77
C LYS A 254 -1.42 17.23 -4.39
N GLY A 255 -0.51 18.19 -4.42
CA GLY A 255 0.08 18.80 -3.21
C GLY A 255 1.40 18.16 -2.77
N ASP A 256 1.85 17.10 -3.46
CA ASP A 256 3.16 16.51 -3.19
C ASP A 256 4.30 17.42 -3.67
N SER A 257 5.40 17.29 -2.95
CA SER A 257 6.70 17.81 -3.33
C SER A 257 7.75 16.73 -3.11
N LEU A 258 8.88 16.82 -3.78
CA LEU A 258 10.01 15.91 -3.51
C LEU A 258 10.38 15.88 -2.02
N TYR A 259 10.21 17.02 -1.33
CA TYR A 259 10.47 17.12 0.12
C TYR A 259 9.45 16.32 0.95
N SER A 260 8.14 16.46 0.67
CA SER A 260 7.11 15.71 1.40
C SER A 260 7.24 14.22 1.19
N ILE A 261 7.52 13.80 -0.05
CA ILE A 261 7.74 12.39 -0.42
C ILE A 261 9.02 11.86 0.26
N ALA A 262 10.12 12.58 0.18
CA ALA A 262 11.37 12.17 0.82
C ALA A 262 11.22 12.00 2.33
N LYS A 263 10.45 12.89 2.98
CA LYS A 263 10.14 12.82 4.40
C LYS A 263 9.27 11.60 4.74
N GLU A 264 8.23 11.34 3.94
CA GLU A 264 7.32 10.20 4.13
C GLU A 264 8.08 8.87 4.04
N TYR A 265 9.00 8.76 3.08
CA TYR A 265 9.76 7.53 2.83
C TYR A 265 11.13 7.49 3.51
N ASN A 266 11.42 8.43 4.42
CA ASN A 266 12.68 8.50 5.17
C ASN A 266 13.92 8.44 4.27
N THR A 267 13.89 9.16 3.15
CA THR A 267 14.97 9.31 2.18
C THR A 267 15.28 10.80 1.97
N THR A 268 16.19 11.13 1.06
CA THR A 268 16.50 12.52 0.73
C THR A 268 15.94 12.91 -0.63
N VAL A 269 15.67 14.21 -0.81
CA VAL A 269 15.26 14.77 -2.12
C VAL A 269 16.28 14.43 -3.20
N ASN A 270 17.59 14.53 -2.88
CA ASN A 270 18.64 14.21 -3.81
C ASN A 270 18.67 12.74 -4.23
N ASP A 271 18.37 11.84 -3.30
CA ASP A 271 18.32 10.40 -3.63
C ASP A 271 17.17 10.10 -4.59
N ILE A 272 16.00 10.74 -4.38
CA ILE A 272 14.86 10.60 -5.31
C ILE A 272 15.20 11.19 -6.68
N ILE A 273 15.80 12.39 -6.73
CA ILE A 273 16.23 13.05 -7.97
C ILE A 273 17.20 12.15 -8.75
N ASN A 274 18.26 11.67 -8.08
CA ASN A 274 19.29 10.86 -8.71
C ASN A 274 18.75 9.52 -9.22
N LEU A 275 17.90 8.84 -8.42
CA LEU A 275 17.33 7.54 -8.79
C LEU A 275 16.36 7.62 -9.98
N ASN A 276 15.72 8.78 -10.16
CA ASN A 276 14.73 9.02 -11.23
C ASN A 276 15.30 9.90 -12.37
N GLU A 277 16.57 10.27 -12.31
CA GLU A 277 17.23 11.14 -13.30
C GLU A 277 16.43 12.42 -13.57
N LEU A 278 15.87 13.01 -12.50
CA LEU A 278 15.06 14.21 -12.61
C LEU A 278 15.95 15.43 -12.89
N ASN A 279 15.57 16.19 -13.91
CA ASN A 279 16.25 17.46 -14.26
C ASN A 279 15.59 18.69 -13.61
N THR A 280 14.51 18.50 -12.86
CA THR A 280 13.73 19.54 -12.18
C THR A 280 13.11 18.96 -10.91
N ASP A 281 12.81 19.85 -9.96
CA ASP A 281 12.06 19.54 -8.73
C ASP A 281 10.53 19.60 -8.92
N ILE A 282 10.07 19.98 -10.12
CA ILE A 282 8.65 20.06 -10.45
C ILE A 282 8.14 18.64 -10.75
N LEU A 283 7.12 18.24 -9.98
CA LEU A 283 6.47 16.95 -10.13
C LEU A 283 5.12 17.10 -10.84
N SER A 284 4.80 16.14 -11.71
CA SER A 284 3.47 16.03 -12.31
C SER A 284 2.59 15.07 -11.50
N ILE A 285 1.33 15.43 -11.27
CA ILE A 285 0.37 14.51 -10.64
C ILE A 285 0.27 13.24 -11.49
N GLY A 286 0.35 12.07 -10.87
CA GLY A 286 0.39 10.77 -11.55
C GLY A 286 1.80 10.33 -11.98
N GLN A 287 2.83 11.19 -11.83
CA GLN A 287 4.21 10.80 -12.11
C GLN A 287 4.64 9.67 -11.19
N LEU A 288 5.24 8.62 -11.77
CA LEU A 288 5.85 7.53 -11.01
C LEU A 288 7.28 7.92 -10.64
N LEU A 289 7.56 7.86 -9.35
CA LEU A 289 8.91 8.03 -8.81
C LEU A 289 9.39 6.72 -8.23
N LYS A 290 10.57 6.30 -8.64
CA LYS A 290 11.33 5.29 -7.88
C LYS A 290 11.77 5.93 -6.58
N ILE A 291 11.34 5.37 -5.47
CA ILE A 291 11.80 5.80 -4.15
C ILE A 291 12.96 4.90 -3.77
N PRO A 292 14.10 5.43 -3.34
CA PRO A 292 15.18 4.60 -2.84
C PRO A 292 14.61 3.65 -1.79
N SER A 293 14.68 2.34 -2.00
CA SER A 293 14.39 1.39 -0.94
C SER A 293 15.29 1.77 0.22
N THR A 294 14.70 2.27 1.30
CA THR A 294 15.42 2.17 2.55
C THR A 294 15.70 0.68 2.68
N ILE A 295 16.97 0.33 2.50
CA ILE A 295 17.54 -1.01 2.68
C ILE A 295 16.66 -1.73 3.69
N THR A 296 16.27 -2.97 3.39
CA THR A 296 15.76 -3.91 4.40
C THR A 296 16.44 -3.58 5.71
N GLU A 297 15.70 -3.00 6.65
CA GLU A 297 16.27 -2.73 7.96
C GLU A 297 16.72 -4.10 8.46
N GLU A 298 18.02 -4.34 8.46
CA GLU A 298 18.57 -5.30 9.41
C GLU A 298 18.10 -4.76 10.75
N ILE A 299 17.08 -5.37 11.29
CA ILE A 299 16.61 -5.08 12.65
C ILE A 299 17.78 -5.49 13.52
N ASN A 300 18.58 -4.50 13.93
CA ASN A 300 19.68 -4.74 14.84
C ASN A 300 19.05 -5.15 16.17
N THR A 301 19.17 -6.42 16.54
CA THR A 301 18.60 -6.92 17.78
C THR A 301 19.71 -7.38 18.72
N TYR A 302 19.48 -7.16 20.01
CA TYR A 302 20.33 -7.65 21.09
C TYR A 302 19.56 -8.70 21.88
N THR A 303 20.14 -9.90 22.03
CA THR A 303 19.55 -10.95 22.87
C THR A 303 20.02 -10.79 24.31
N VAL A 304 19.10 -10.53 25.22
CA VAL A 304 19.36 -10.32 26.65
C VAL A 304 20.07 -11.52 27.28
N GLN A 305 21.19 -11.25 27.91
CA GLN A 305 22.01 -12.24 28.63
C GLN A 305 21.85 -12.12 30.15
N LYS A 306 22.34 -13.11 30.88
CA LYS A 306 22.32 -13.09 32.34
C LYS A 306 23.14 -11.91 32.88
N GLY A 307 22.50 -11.03 33.65
CA GLY A 307 23.12 -9.84 34.23
C GLY A 307 22.90 -8.54 33.44
N ASP A 308 22.24 -8.61 32.29
CA ASP A 308 21.91 -7.43 31.52
C ASP A 308 20.82 -6.57 32.17
N THR A 309 20.96 -5.29 31.94
CA THR A 309 19.95 -4.27 32.26
C THR A 309 19.69 -3.40 31.04
N LEU A 310 18.49 -2.82 30.95
CA LEU A 310 18.20 -1.84 29.90
C LEU A 310 19.23 -0.71 29.85
N TYR A 311 19.75 -0.31 31.00
CA TYR A 311 20.78 0.73 31.11
C TYR A 311 22.10 0.28 30.44
N ASN A 312 22.58 -0.92 30.73
CA ASN A 312 23.81 -1.44 30.13
C ASN A 312 23.65 -1.66 28.63
N ILE A 313 22.50 -2.24 28.20
CA ILE A 313 22.21 -2.43 26.76
C ILE A 313 22.14 -1.09 26.06
N ALA A 314 21.49 -0.08 26.63
CA ALA A 314 21.43 1.27 26.07
C ALA A 314 22.82 1.91 25.95
N SER A 315 23.62 1.81 27.00
CA SER A 315 24.97 2.37 27.06
C SER A 315 25.92 1.78 26.02
N ILE A 316 25.94 0.45 25.89
CA ILE A 316 26.80 -0.25 24.90
C ILE A 316 26.37 0.08 23.46
N ASN A 317 25.07 0.30 23.23
CA ASN A 317 24.52 0.57 21.91
C ASN A 317 24.30 2.06 21.62
N ASN A 318 24.93 2.96 22.40
CA ASN A 318 24.88 4.42 22.22
C ASN A 318 23.43 4.96 22.11
N THR A 319 22.55 4.47 22.97
CA THR A 319 21.15 4.89 23.01
C THR A 319 20.71 5.18 24.46
N THR A 320 19.44 5.44 24.67
CA THR A 320 18.86 5.67 26.01
C THR A 320 17.90 4.57 26.40
N VAL A 321 17.71 4.36 27.70
CA VAL A 321 16.70 3.43 28.24
C VAL A 321 15.32 3.76 27.69
N ASN A 322 14.95 5.05 27.67
CA ASN A 322 13.65 5.49 27.16
C ASN A 322 13.49 5.13 25.66
N LYS A 323 14.54 5.28 24.87
CA LYS A 323 14.48 4.92 23.43
C LYS A 323 14.37 3.42 23.24
N LEU A 324 15.05 2.60 24.02
CA LEU A 324 14.88 1.15 24.01
C LEU A 324 13.46 0.74 24.43
N LYS A 325 12.91 1.37 25.47
CA LYS A 325 11.53 1.11 25.90
C LYS A 325 10.51 1.47 24.83
N GLU A 326 10.66 2.61 24.20
CA GLU A 326 9.80 3.06 23.08
C GLU A 326 9.84 2.09 21.91
N LEU A 327 11.04 1.72 21.44
CA LEU A 327 11.24 0.83 20.29
C LEU A 327 10.70 -0.59 20.53
N ASN A 328 10.68 -1.03 21.79
CA ASN A 328 10.31 -2.40 22.17
C ASN A 328 8.96 -2.46 22.92
N ASN A 329 8.21 -1.36 23.00
CA ASN A 329 6.95 -1.25 23.75
C ASN A 329 7.06 -1.75 25.19
N LEU A 330 8.20 -1.47 25.86
CA LEU A 330 8.43 -1.92 27.23
C LEU A 330 7.82 -0.95 28.24
N THR A 331 6.98 -1.47 29.12
CA THR A 331 6.34 -0.70 30.21
C THR A 331 7.15 -0.71 31.51
N SER A 332 8.13 -1.64 31.62
CA SER A 332 9.02 -1.78 32.79
C SER A 332 10.48 -1.91 32.34
N ASP A 333 11.40 -1.86 33.31
CA ASP A 333 12.84 -2.05 33.07
C ASP A 333 13.28 -3.51 33.22
N ILE A 334 12.34 -4.40 33.54
CA ILE A 334 12.61 -5.83 33.76
C ILE A 334 12.76 -6.52 32.42
N LEU A 335 13.88 -7.22 32.24
CA LEU A 335 14.20 -8.02 31.06
C LEU A 335 14.23 -9.50 31.41
N SER A 336 13.85 -10.33 30.44
CA SER A 336 14.00 -11.79 30.51
C SER A 336 15.24 -12.25 29.77
N ILE A 337 15.98 -13.18 30.32
CA ILE A 337 17.13 -13.80 29.62
C ILE A 337 16.60 -14.45 28.33
N GLY A 338 17.27 -14.20 27.20
CA GLY A 338 16.83 -14.64 25.88
C GLY A 338 15.84 -13.73 25.19
N GLN A 339 15.37 -12.65 25.84
CA GLN A 339 14.54 -11.63 25.21
C GLN A 339 15.33 -10.90 24.14
N ASN A 340 14.74 -10.69 22.95
CA ASN A 340 15.33 -9.88 21.90
C ASN A 340 14.90 -8.43 22.08
N ILE A 341 15.86 -7.53 22.18
CA ILE A 341 15.69 -6.08 22.26
C ILE A 341 16.05 -5.47 20.92
N ILE A 342 15.11 -4.81 20.28
CA ILE A 342 15.33 -4.02 19.07
C ILE A 342 16.19 -2.82 19.45
N LEU A 343 17.34 -2.71 18.83
CA LEU A 343 18.25 -1.59 19.02
C LEU A 343 17.93 -0.49 18.00
N PRO A 344 18.09 0.79 18.36
CA PRO A 344 18.00 1.87 17.39
C PRO A 344 19.10 1.70 16.35
N LYS A 345 18.78 2.02 15.10
CA LYS A 345 19.76 2.05 14.03
C LYS A 345 20.88 3.01 14.38
N ASN A 346 22.10 2.55 14.27
CA ASN A 346 23.27 3.40 14.43
C ASN A 346 23.32 4.36 13.23
N THR A 347 22.70 5.52 13.37
CA THR A 347 22.71 6.53 12.31
C THR A 347 24.08 7.19 12.35
N ASP A 348 24.84 7.08 11.26
CA ASP A 348 26.12 7.78 11.08
C ASP A 348 25.95 9.31 11.01
N TYR A 349 24.70 9.80 11.03
CA TYR A 349 24.34 11.21 10.92
C TYR A 349 23.40 11.65 12.04
N TYR A 350 23.59 12.90 12.49
CA TYR A 350 22.78 13.56 13.50
C TYR A 350 22.26 14.91 13.00
N ILE A 351 20.98 15.18 13.16
CA ILE A 351 20.38 16.48 12.85
C ILE A 351 20.46 17.38 14.06
N VAL A 352 21.19 18.51 13.92
CA VAL A 352 21.38 19.50 14.98
C VAL A 352 20.04 20.08 15.45
N LYS A 353 19.81 20.06 16.75
CA LYS A 353 18.60 20.59 17.41
C LYS A 353 18.90 21.90 18.14
N LYS A 354 17.85 22.63 18.51
CA LYS A 354 17.96 23.84 19.31
C LYS A 354 18.62 23.54 20.67
N GLY A 355 19.72 24.23 20.95
CA GLY A 355 20.51 24.05 22.18
C GLY A 355 21.72 23.11 22.03
N ASP A 356 21.91 22.49 20.86
CA ASP A 356 23.07 21.66 20.61
C ASP A 356 24.33 22.48 20.40
N SER A 357 25.45 21.84 20.74
CA SER A 357 26.81 22.27 20.43
C SER A 357 27.61 21.07 19.95
N LEU A 358 28.69 21.30 19.18
CA LEU A 358 29.59 20.20 18.78
C LEU A 358 30.07 19.40 20.01
N TYR A 359 30.22 20.05 21.17
CA TYR A 359 30.61 19.38 22.40
C TYR A 359 29.53 18.44 22.93
N SER A 360 28.26 18.90 22.99
CA SER A 360 27.15 18.05 23.45
C SER A 360 26.93 16.86 22.51
N ILE A 361 27.03 17.09 21.18
CA ILE A 361 26.90 16.06 20.16
C ILE A 361 28.06 15.06 20.24
N ALA A 362 29.32 15.55 20.35
CA ALA A 362 30.47 14.68 20.50
C ALA A 362 30.35 13.76 21.73
N LYS A 363 29.89 14.31 22.84
CA LYS A 363 29.64 13.53 24.07
C LYS A 363 28.51 12.50 23.86
N GLN A 364 27.44 12.89 23.19
CA GLN A 364 26.30 12.00 22.90
C GLN A 364 26.71 10.79 22.02
N PHE A 365 27.60 10.99 21.06
CA PHE A 365 28.03 9.96 20.13
C PHE A 365 29.40 9.35 20.48
N ASN A 366 29.88 9.58 21.69
CA ASN A 366 31.15 9.06 22.20
C ASN A 366 32.33 9.30 21.23
N THR A 367 32.39 10.51 20.70
CA THR A 367 33.44 11.00 19.79
C THR A 367 34.04 12.33 20.30
N THR A 368 34.90 12.93 19.54
CA THR A 368 35.52 14.23 19.88
C THR A 368 35.01 15.35 18.99
N VAL A 369 35.07 16.60 19.48
CA VAL A 369 34.72 17.77 18.68
C VAL A 369 35.61 17.84 17.41
N ASN A 370 36.89 17.48 17.53
CA ASN A 370 37.79 17.46 16.39
C ASN A 370 37.37 16.44 15.35
N ASN A 371 37.02 15.21 15.76
CA ASN A 371 36.55 14.19 14.85
C ASN A 371 35.23 14.60 14.15
N LEU A 372 34.27 15.21 14.87
CA LEU A 372 33.09 15.76 14.24
C LEU A 372 33.39 16.83 13.21
N LYS A 373 34.36 17.68 13.49
CA LYS A 373 34.79 18.72 12.55
C LYS A 373 35.44 18.13 11.30
N GLU A 374 36.31 17.15 11.45
CA GLU A 374 36.94 16.44 10.34
C GLU A 374 35.93 15.70 9.48
N LEU A 375 35.04 14.93 10.10
CA LEU A 375 33.97 14.17 9.39
C LEU A 375 33.02 15.05 8.58
N ASN A 376 32.87 16.32 8.98
CA ASN A 376 31.92 17.25 8.38
C ASN A 376 32.59 18.45 7.69
N ASN A 377 33.92 18.46 7.55
CA ASN A 377 34.70 19.56 6.96
C ASN A 377 34.40 20.93 7.62
N LEU A 378 34.22 20.94 8.95
CA LEU A 378 33.91 22.17 9.70
C LEU A 378 35.19 22.90 10.10
N ASN A 379 35.33 24.17 9.68
CA ASN A 379 36.47 25.00 10.01
C ASN A 379 36.37 25.66 11.40
N ASN A 380 35.19 25.71 11.99
CA ASN A 380 34.91 26.29 13.32
C ASN A 380 33.87 25.45 14.08
N ASN A 381 33.44 25.93 15.23
CA ASN A 381 32.46 25.21 16.08
C ASN A 381 31.02 25.64 15.86
N LEU A 382 30.73 26.45 14.84
CA LEU A 382 29.36 26.89 14.54
C LEU A 382 28.61 25.80 13.81
N ILE A 383 27.43 25.48 14.31
CA ILE A 383 26.47 24.55 13.70
C ILE A 383 25.09 25.19 13.70
N ASN A 384 24.31 24.89 12.70
CA ASN A 384 22.96 25.42 12.53
C ASN A 384 21.89 24.39 12.90
N ILE A 385 20.79 24.85 13.47
CA ILE A 385 19.62 23.99 13.71
C ILE A 385 19.15 23.41 12.38
N GLY A 386 18.93 22.10 12.32
CA GLY A 386 18.60 21.36 11.10
C GLY A 386 19.80 20.90 10.28
N GLN A 387 21.01 21.31 10.64
CA GLN A 387 22.24 20.83 9.97
C GLN A 387 22.42 19.33 10.21
N ASN A 388 22.74 18.60 9.15
CA ASN A 388 23.02 17.17 9.23
C ASN A 388 24.54 16.98 9.45
N LEU A 389 24.90 16.36 10.56
CA LEU A 389 26.30 16.08 10.93
C LEU A 389 26.57 14.59 10.89
N LYS A 390 27.62 14.19 10.16
CA LYS A 390 28.17 12.84 10.26
C LYS A 390 28.83 12.68 11.61
N VAL A 391 28.46 11.62 12.36
CA VAL A 391 28.88 11.41 13.75
C VAL A 391 29.72 10.15 13.96
N LYS A 392 29.87 9.36 12.91
CA LYS A 392 30.75 8.17 12.82
C LYS A 392 31.38 8.04 11.47
#